data_476f534420792937e11d8b256d0a061e
#
_entry.id   476f534420792937e11d8b256d0a061e
#
_cell.length_a   1.000
_cell.length_b   1.000
_cell.length_c   1.000
_cell.angle_alpha   90.00
_cell.angle_beta   90.00
_cell.angle_gamma   90.00
#
_symmetry.space_group_name_H-M   'P 1'
#
loop_
_entity.id
_entity.type
_entity.pdbx_description
1 polymer ?
#
loop_
_entity_poly.entity_id
_entity_poly.type
_entity_poly.pdbx_seq_one_letter_code
_entity_poly.pdbx_strand_id
1 'polypeptide(L)'
;DVYKRQVVQLSGGYRGVLINAAEKSKTVPFVSSQISDTLAVRIVRTLAPVCTDEVSLEGELIKNISMFKMLNILSVEDLDLKARWSASKVTKSMAAPVGVSKTGIVMLDLHDKAHGPHGLVAGTTGSGKSEILQTYILSMATLYHPYEAAFVIIDFKGGGMVNQFAQLPHLLGAITNIDGNAINRSLKSIKAELQKRQKYFAQADVNHIDKYIRKYKAGEVSEPLPHLIIIVCLLYTSPSPRDPKTSR
;
A
#
# COMPACT_ATOMS: atom_id res chain seq x y z
N ASP A 1 -5.18 -14.19 -19.57
CA ASP A 1 -4.03 -13.98 -20.46
C ASP A 1 -2.91 -14.90 -20.03
N VAL A 2 -2.69 -15.93 -20.85
CA VAL A 2 -1.60 -16.89 -20.66
C VAL A 2 -0.31 -16.14 -20.89
N TYR A 3 0.56 -16.07 -19.89
CA TYR A 3 1.91 -15.53 -20.01
C TYR A 3 2.60 -16.16 -21.22
N LYS A 4 2.82 -15.40 -22.27
CA LYS A 4 3.61 -15.81 -23.44
C LYS A 4 5.07 -15.97 -23.00
N ARG A 5 5.42 -17.17 -22.52
CA ARG A 5 6.81 -17.47 -22.17
C ARG A 5 7.58 -17.68 -23.47
N GLN A 6 8.58 -16.85 -23.64
CA GLN A 6 9.59 -17.09 -24.66
C GLN A 6 10.71 -17.96 -24.04
N VAL A 7 11.13 -18.98 -24.73
CA VAL A 7 12.24 -19.84 -24.32
C VAL A 7 13.42 -19.54 -25.23
N VAL A 8 14.55 -19.20 -24.65
CA VAL A 8 15.82 -19.05 -25.36
C VAL A 8 16.61 -20.33 -25.18
N GLN A 9 16.81 -21.07 -26.26
CA GLN A 9 17.64 -22.27 -26.26
C GLN A 9 18.99 -21.93 -26.92
N LEU A 10 20.07 -22.08 -26.17
CA LEU A 10 21.44 -21.86 -26.68
C LEU A 10 22.03 -23.19 -27.14
N SER A 11 22.58 -23.18 -28.33
CA SER A 11 23.41 -24.26 -28.90
C SER A 11 24.86 -23.78 -28.98
N GLY A 12 25.83 -24.70 -28.90
CA GLY A 12 27.25 -24.32 -28.93
C GLY A 12 27.62 -23.39 -30.07
N GLY A 13 28.65 -22.54 -29.87
CA GLY A 13 29.14 -21.60 -30.89
C GLY A 13 28.33 -20.31 -31.02
N TYR A 14 27.76 -19.79 -29.92
CA TYR A 14 27.02 -18.51 -29.84
C TYR A 14 25.75 -18.44 -30.68
N ARG A 15 25.22 -19.58 -31.04
CA ARG A 15 23.95 -19.68 -31.76
C ARG A 15 22.85 -20.04 -30.79
N GLY A 16 21.69 -19.47 -30.98
CA GLY A 16 20.51 -19.79 -30.21
C GLY A 16 19.25 -19.74 -31.04
N VAL A 17 18.19 -20.23 -30.44
CA VAL A 17 16.85 -20.22 -31.03
C VAL A 17 15.88 -19.63 -30.02
N LEU A 18 15.12 -18.66 -30.43
CA LEU A 18 14.01 -18.11 -29.65
C LEU A 18 12.74 -18.89 -30.01
N ILE A 19 12.17 -19.53 -29.02
CA ILE A 19 10.95 -20.35 -29.16
C ILE A 19 9.80 -19.61 -28.47
N ASN A 20 8.74 -19.35 -29.22
CA ASN A 20 7.52 -18.81 -28.61
C ASN A 20 6.72 -19.99 -28.01
N ALA A 21 6.51 -19.99 -26.69
CA ALA A 21 5.81 -21.06 -26.01
C ALA A 21 4.32 -21.19 -26.43
N ALA A 22 3.72 -20.13 -26.95
CA ALA A 22 2.35 -20.15 -27.47
C ALA A 22 2.24 -20.73 -28.90
N GLU A 23 3.32 -20.61 -29.70
CA GLU A 23 3.40 -21.09 -31.07
C GLU A 23 4.72 -21.85 -31.26
N LYS A 24 4.76 -23.11 -30.80
CA LYS A 24 5.98 -23.95 -30.85
C LYS A 24 6.57 -24.14 -32.27
N SER A 25 5.82 -23.81 -33.31
CA SER A 25 6.24 -23.87 -34.71
C SER A 25 7.04 -22.66 -35.19
N LYS A 26 6.99 -21.54 -34.46
CA LYS A 26 7.75 -20.32 -34.81
C LYS A 26 9.02 -20.23 -33.97
N THR A 27 10.12 -20.71 -34.54
CA THR A 27 11.46 -20.57 -33.99
C THR A 27 12.25 -19.52 -34.77
N VAL A 28 12.87 -18.58 -34.08
CA VAL A 28 13.72 -17.55 -34.70
C VAL A 28 15.17 -17.85 -34.33
N PRO A 29 15.99 -18.28 -35.27
CA PRO A 29 17.43 -18.46 -35.03
C PRO A 29 18.12 -17.11 -34.87
N PHE A 30 19.07 -17.05 -33.95
CA PHE A 30 19.92 -15.86 -33.75
C PHE A 30 21.35 -16.24 -33.44
N VAL A 31 22.27 -15.28 -33.66
CA VAL A 31 23.65 -15.39 -33.21
C VAL A 31 23.85 -14.35 -32.10
N SER A 32 24.32 -14.79 -30.93
CA SER A 32 24.59 -13.87 -29.83
C SER A 32 25.88 -13.09 -30.05
N SER A 33 25.86 -11.82 -29.69
CA SER A 33 27.08 -11.02 -29.64
C SER A 33 27.93 -11.46 -28.44
N GLN A 34 29.26 -11.48 -28.64
CA GLN A 34 30.20 -11.75 -27.57
C GLN A 34 30.62 -10.45 -26.91
N ILE A 35 30.59 -10.44 -25.62
CA ILE A 35 31.23 -9.41 -24.81
C ILE A 35 32.10 -10.10 -23.75
N SER A 36 33.25 -9.54 -23.46
CA SER A 36 34.10 -10.03 -22.38
C SER A 36 33.43 -9.70 -21.02
N ASP A 37 33.65 -10.53 -20.01
CA ASP A 37 33.12 -10.29 -18.64
C ASP A 37 33.54 -8.91 -18.11
N THR A 38 34.75 -8.48 -18.41
CA THR A 38 35.25 -7.15 -18.04
C THR A 38 34.49 -6.02 -18.70
N LEU A 39 34.09 -6.18 -19.97
CA LEU A 39 33.28 -5.22 -20.70
C LEU A 39 31.84 -5.23 -20.16
N ALA A 40 31.27 -6.41 -19.90
CA ALA A 40 29.94 -6.55 -19.32
C ALA A 40 29.83 -5.85 -17.98
N VAL A 41 30.77 -6.11 -17.07
CA VAL A 41 30.82 -5.46 -15.74
C VAL A 41 30.98 -3.95 -15.88
N ARG A 42 31.82 -3.47 -16.82
CA ARG A 42 31.99 -2.03 -17.07
C ARG A 42 30.68 -1.39 -17.57
N ILE A 43 29.99 -2.01 -18.52
CA ILE A 43 28.69 -1.53 -19.03
C ILE A 43 27.67 -1.46 -17.88
N VAL A 44 27.53 -2.53 -17.09
CA VAL A 44 26.58 -2.56 -15.97
C VAL A 44 26.88 -1.45 -14.96
N ARG A 45 28.14 -1.27 -14.56
CA ARG A 45 28.53 -0.21 -13.62
C ARG A 45 28.30 1.20 -14.18
N THR A 46 28.48 1.39 -15.48
CA THR A 46 28.24 2.69 -16.13
C THR A 46 26.77 2.99 -16.26
N LEU A 47 25.93 1.97 -16.50
CA LEU A 47 24.48 2.13 -16.66
C LEU A 47 23.70 2.09 -15.35
N ALA A 48 24.25 1.47 -14.30
CA ALA A 48 23.56 1.35 -13.00
C ALA A 48 23.07 2.69 -12.41
N PRO A 49 23.80 3.82 -12.51
CA PRO A 49 23.30 5.11 -12.03
C PRO A 49 22.38 5.83 -13.04
N VAL A 50 22.22 5.30 -14.25
CA VAL A 50 21.34 5.91 -15.25
C VAL A 50 19.89 5.57 -14.94
N CYS A 51 19.21 6.49 -14.27
CA CYS A 51 17.74 6.45 -14.20
C CYS A 51 17.21 6.88 -15.57
N THR A 52 16.64 5.94 -16.32
CA THR A 52 15.82 6.31 -17.47
C THR A 52 14.51 6.86 -16.93
N ASP A 53 14.30 8.17 -17.07
CA ASP A 53 12.92 8.67 -17.01
C ASP A 53 12.19 8.00 -18.17
N GLU A 54 11.26 7.10 -17.87
CA GLU A 54 10.36 6.56 -18.90
C GLU A 54 9.59 7.76 -19.45
N VAL A 55 10.01 8.23 -20.62
CA VAL A 55 9.22 9.20 -21.41
C VAL A 55 7.97 8.45 -21.79
N SER A 56 6.89 8.68 -21.05
CA SER A 56 5.58 8.16 -21.43
C SER A 56 5.21 8.78 -22.77
N LEU A 57 5.17 7.96 -23.82
CA LEU A 57 4.51 8.29 -25.07
C LEU A 57 3.10 8.76 -24.71
N GLU A 58 2.67 9.87 -25.29
CA GLU A 58 1.36 10.48 -25.01
C GLU A 58 0.26 9.42 -24.96
N GLY A 59 -0.28 9.20 -23.76
CA GLY A 59 -1.41 8.29 -23.55
C GLY A 59 -1.14 6.99 -22.77
N GLU A 60 0.09 6.58 -22.52
CA GLU A 60 0.36 5.42 -21.66
C GLU A 60 0.44 5.83 -20.18
N LEU A 61 -0.11 4.96 -19.32
CA LEU A 61 0.00 5.11 -17.85
C LEU A 61 1.46 4.89 -17.43
N ILE A 62 1.97 5.75 -16.59
CA ILE A 62 3.27 5.57 -15.93
C ILE A 62 3.23 4.22 -15.19
N LYS A 63 4.15 3.31 -15.54
CA LYS A 63 4.19 1.96 -14.95
C LYS A 63 4.56 1.98 -13.47
N ASN A 64 5.48 2.87 -13.09
CA ASN A 64 5.97 3.00 -11.73
C ASN A 64 6.16 4.47 -11.36
N ILE A 65 5.76 4.84 -10.16
CA ILE A 65 6.03 6.15 -9.58
C ILE A 65 6.54 5.97 -8.17
N SER A 66 7.61 6.67 -7.81
CA SER A 66 8.10 6.67 -6.44
C SER A 66 7.21 7.55 -5.55
N MET A 67 7.13 7.22 -4.26
CA MET A 67 6.42 8.04 -3.29
C MET A 67 7.01 9.45 -3.19
N PHE A 68 8.31 9.61 -3.38
CA PHE A 68 8.98 10.91 -3.39
C PHE A 68 8.43 11.80 -4.51
N LYS A 69 8.28 11.25 -5.72
CA LYS A 69 7.65 12.01 -6.83
C LYS A 69 6.20 12.38 -6.52
N MET A 70 5.43 11.49 -5.90
CA MET A 70 4.04 11.79 -5.49
C MET A 70 3.96 12.88 -4.42
N LEU A 71 4.91 12.92 -3.50
CA LEU A 71 4.99 13.92 -2.44
C LEU A 71 5.74 15.19 -2.86
N ASN A 72 6.26 15.23 -4.10
CA ASN A 72 7.07 16.30 -4.65
C ASN A 72 8.29 16.64 -3.78
N ILE A 73 9.06 15.60 -3.41
CA ILE A 73 10.32 15.70 -2.66
C ILE A 73 11.42 14.95 -3.40
N LEU A 74 12.67 15.32 -3.18
CA LEU A 74 13.82 14.67 -3.78
C LEU A 74 14.42 13.60 -2.88
N SER A 75 14.38 13.81 -1.57
CA SER A 75 14.99 12.93 -0.58
C SER A 75 14.15 12.85 0.70
N VAL A 76 14.55 11.99 1.63
CA VAL A 76 13.88 11.85 2.94
C VAL A 76 14.08 13.10 3.79
N GLU A 77 15.21 13.78 3.63
CA GLU A 77 15.57 15.01 4.34
C GLU A 77 14.61 16.16 3.99
N ASP A 78 14.06 16.16 2.77
CA ASP A 78 13.07 17.14 2.32
C ASP A 78 11.67 16.88 2.90
N LEU A 79 11.49 15.75 3.60
CA LEU A 79 10.21 15.35 4.17
C LEU A 79 10.01 16.08 5.52
N ASP A 80 9.59 17.34 5.47
CA ASP A 80 9.24 18.08 6.68
C ASP A 80 7.90 17.59 7.27
N LEU A 81 7.99 16.54 8.10
CA LEU A 81 6.83 15.93 8.75
C LEU A 81 6.10 16.93 9.66
N LYS A 82 6.83 17.81 10.37
CA LYS A 82 6.22 18.78 11.29
C LYS A 82 5.37 19.78 10.55
N ALA A 83 5.89 20.34 9.45
CA ALA A 83 5.14 21.27 8.62
C ALA A 83 3.91 20.60 8.00
N ARG A 84 4.05 19.36 7.48
CA ARG A 84 2.95 18.59 6.88
C ARG A 84 1.85 18.30 7.90
N TRP A 85 2.20 17.82 9.07
CA TRP A 85 1.24 17.53 10.15
C TRP A 85 0.55 18.79 10.66
N SER A 86 1.29 19.91 10.78
CA SER A 86 0.70 21.20 11.18
C SER A 86 -0.27 21.76 10.14
N ALA A 87 -0.02 21.48 8.87
CA ALA A 87 -0.89 21.90 7.77
C ALA A 87 -2.11 20.99 7.59
N SER A 88 -2.18 19.87 8.32
CA SER A 88 -3.22 18.86 8.15
C SER A 88 -4.62 19.41 8.48
N LYS A 89 -5.60 18.99 7.67
CA LYS A 89 -7.02 19.33 7.85
C LYS A 89 -7.86 18.05 8.00
N VAL A 90 -7.39 17.13 8.85
CA VAL A 90 -7.97 15.78 9.03
C VAL A 90 -9.48 15.81 9.29
N THR A 91 -10.00 16.85 9.95
CA THR A 91 -11.45 17.02 10.20
C THR A 91 -12.25 17.47 8.97
N LYS A 92 -11.62 17.67 7.83
CA LYS A 92 -12.25 18.03 6.56
C LYS A 92 -11.98 17.02 5.46
N SER A 93 -10.78 16.43 5.45
CA SER A 93 -10.32 15.49 4.44
C SER A 93 -9.20 14.62 5.02
N MET A 94 -9.21 13.36 4.66
CA MET A 94 -8.16 12.37 4.94
C MET A 94 -7.49 11.92 3.62
N ALA A 95 -7.44 12.80 2.63
CA ALA A 95 -6.90 12.52 1.31
C ALA A 95 -5.41 12.19 1.39
N ALA A 96 -5.02 11.05 0.83
CA ALA A 96 -3.64 10.62 0.74
C ALA A 96 -3.35 10.09 -0.68
N PRO A 97 -2.17 10.40 -1.26
CA PRO A 97 -1.81 9.92 -2.59
C PRO A 97 -1.57 8.40 -2.58
N VAL A 98 -2.14 7.70 -3.55
CA VAL A 98 -2.01 6.25 -3.69
C VAL A 98 -1.41 5.82 -5.02
N GLY A 99 -1.26 6.74 -5.96
CA GLY A 99 -0.73 6.48 -7.29
C GLY A 99 -0.95 7.65 -8.24
N VAL A 100 -0.81 7.36 -9.53
CA VAL A 100 -1.02 8.35 -10.60
C VAL A 100 -1.95 7.78 -11.67
N SER A 101 -2.69 8.69 -12.29
CA SER A 101 -3.50 8.45 -13.47
C SER A 101 -2.99 9.31 -14.63
N LYS A 102 -3.64 9.21 -15.79
CA LYS A 102 -3.37 10.11 -16.92
C LYS A 102 -3.61 11.59 -16.59
N THR A 103 -4.44 11.87 -15.61
CA THR A 103 -4.83 13.24 -15.19
C THR A 103 -4.04 13.75 -13.99
N GLY A 104 -3.13 12.96 -13.43
CA GLY A 104 -2.30 13.35 -12.29
C GLY A 104 -2.37 12.39 -11.10
N ILE A 105 -2.02 12.89 -9.92
CA ILE A 105 -1.96 12.11 -8.69
C ILE A 105 -3.37 11.68 -8.28
N VAL A 106 -3.54 10.39 -8.00
CA VAL A 106 -4.77 9.81 -7.48
C VAL A 106 -4.75 9.89 -5.96
N MET A 107 -5.74 10.58 -5.40
CA MET A 107 -5.93 10.72 -3.96
C MET A 107 -7.03 9.79 -3.48
N LEU A 108 -6.76 9.03 -2.41
CA LEU A 108 -7.77 8.27 -1.69
C LEU A 108 -8.12 9.02 -0.40
N ASP A 109 -9.40 9.36 -0.25
CA ASP A 109 -9.90 10.07 0.92
C ASP A 109 -10.98 9.22 1.62
N LEU A 110 -10.64 8.61 2.73
CA LEU A 110 -11.56 7.79 3.54
C LEU A 110 -12.39 8.62 4.53
N HIS A 111 -12.42 9.95 4.36
CA HIS A 111 -13.35 10.77 5.13
C HIS A 111 -14.80 10.45 4.73
N ASP A 112 -15.72 10.46 5.70
CA ASP A 112 -17.15 10.14 5.50
C ASP A 112 -17.83 11.00 4.45
N LYS A 113 -17.36 12.23 4.26
CA LYS A 113 -17.87 13.20 3.29
C LYS A 113 -17.23 13.13 1.90
N ALA A 114 -16.27 12.22 1.72
CA ALA A 114 -15.55 12.05 0.45
C ALA A 114 -15.81 10.66 -0.16
N HIS A 115 -14.79 9.79 -0.25
CA HIS A 115 -14.98 8.44 -0.80
C HIS A 115 -15.69 7.49 0.18
N GLY A 116 -15.88 7.94 1.43
CA GLY A 116 -16.54 7.18 2.48
C GLY A 116 -15.56 6.43 3.38
N PRO A 117 -16.03 6.00 4.60
CA PRO A 117 -15.15 5.43 5.61
C PRO A 117 -14.75 3.97 5.34
N HIS A 118 -15.24 3.36 4.27
CA HIS A 118 -14.98 1.96 3.95
C HIS A 118 -14.38 1.81 2.56
N GLY A 119 -13.44 0.88 2.42
CA GLY A 119 -12.80 0.56 1.16
C GLY A 119 -12.62 -0.95 0.98
N LEU A 120 -12.69 -1.43 -0.24
CA LEU A 120 -12.38 -2.79 -0.62
C LEU A 120 -11.30 -2.78 -1.71
N VAL A 121 -10.19 -3.49 -1.45
CA VAL A 121 -9.12 -3.68 -2.42
C VAL A 121 -9.18 -5.10 -2.94
N ALA A 122 -9.53 -5.28 -4.20
CA ALA A 122 -9.64 -6.58 -4.86
C ALA A 122 -8.66 -6.69 -6.04
N GLY A 123 -8.19 -7.90 -6.30
CA GLY A 123 -7.29 -8.18 -7.41
C GLY A 123 -6.68 -9.58 -7.28
N THR A 124 -6.09 -10.09 -8.36
CA THR A 124 -5.40 -11.38 -8.40
C THR A 124 -4.10 -11.35 -7.59
N THR A 125 -3.51 -12.51 -7.34
CA THR A 125 -2.18 -12.60 -6.73
C THR A 125 -1.15 -11.89 -7.63
N GLY A 126 -0.27 -11.09 -7.03
CA GLY A 126 0.73 -10.30 -7.78
C GLY A 126 0.19 -9.00 -8.41
N SER A 127 -1.08 -8.64 -8.20
CA SER A 127 -1.66 -7.40 -8.76
C SER A 127 -1.29 -6.11 -8.00
N GLY A 128 -0.47 -6.18 -6.94
CA GLY A 128 -0.05 -5.00 -6.18
C GLY A 128 -0.99 -4.61 -5.02
N LYS A 129 -1.92 -5.47 -4.58
CA LYS A 129 -2.83 -5.16 -3.45
C LYS A 129 -2.10 -4.74 -2.17
N SER A 130 -1.03 -5.44 -1.83
CA SER A 130 -0.22 -5.10 -0.64
C SER A 130 0.55 -3.81 -0.84
N GLU A 131 1.06 -3.57 -2.04
CA GLU A 131 1.80 -2.35 -2.38
C GLU A 131 0.94 -1.10 -2.26
N ILE A 132 -0.30 -1.14 -2.75
CA ILE A 132 -1.21 0.01 -2.63
C ILE A 132 -1.58 0.29 -1.17
N LEU A 133 -1.75 -0.76 -0.34
CA LEU A 133 -2.01 -0.59 1.09
C LEU A 133 -0.80 0.00 1.82
N GLN A 134 0.41 -0.46 1.49
CA GLN A 134 1.65 0.09 2.03
C GLN A 134 1.83 1.56 1.64
N THR A 135 1.61 1.88 0.36
CA THR A 135 1.64 3.25 -0.14
C THR A 135 0.64 4.13 0.61
N TYR A 136 -0.57 3.65 0.83
CA TYR A 136 -1.60 4.38 1.56
C TYR A 136 -1.20 4.64 3.02
N ILE A 137 -0.71 3.61 3.74
CA ILE A 137 -0.24 3.75 5.13
C ILE A 137 0.87 4.79 5.22
N LEU A 138 1.89 4.71 4.36
CA LEU A 138 3.01 5.65 4.35
C LEU A 138 2.55 7.07 3.99
N SER A 139 1.69 7.20 2.99
CA SER A 139 1.14 8.50 2.59
C SER A 139 0.35 9.16 3.72
N MET A 140 -0.51 8.40 4.40
CA MET A 140 -1.23 8.88 5.57
C MET A 140 -0.29 9.29 6.69
N ALA A 141 0.71 8.46 7.00
CA ALA A 141 1.68 8.75 8.07
C ALA A 141 2.54 9.98 7.80
N THR A 142 2.80 10.29 6.54
CA THR A 142 3.54 11.51 6.17
C THR A 142 2.69 12.78 6.22
N LEU A 143 1.38 12.66 6.02
CA LEU A 143 0.49 13.82 5.92
C LEU A 143 -0.26 14.14 7.21
N TYR A 144 -0.48 13.16 8.08
CA TYR A 144 -1.28 13.29 9.28
C TYR A 144 -0.50 12.88 10.53
N HIS A 145 -0.69 13.63 11.62
CA HIS A 145 -0.06 13.30 12.90
C HIS A 145 -0.62 12.00 13.50
N PRO A 146 0.16 11.20 14.27
CA PRO A 146 -0.35 9.99 14.95
C PRO A 146 -1.57 10.23 15.83
N TYR A 147 -1.77 11.46 16.34
CA TYR A 147 -2.95 11.86 17.11
C TYR A 147 -4.15 12.25 16.23
N GLU A 148 -4.00 12.24 14.91
CA GLU A 148 -5.05 12.54 13.94
C GLU A 148 -5.49 11.32 13.17
N ALA A 149 -4.55 10.45 12.78
CA ALA A 149 -4.81 9.19 12.08
C ALA A 149 -3.94 8.07 12.62
N ALA A 150 -4.52 6.91 12.86
CA ALA A 150 -3.81 5.75 13.38
C ALA A 150 -4.36 4.45 12.78
N PHE A 151 -3.55 3.40 12.80
CA PHE A 151 -3.84 2.13 12.16
C PHE A 151 -3.93 0.98 13.14
N VAL A 152 -4.84 0.05 12.84
CA VAL A 152 -4.81 -1.33 13.33
C VAL A 152 -4.73 -2.22 12.11
N ILE A 153 -3.71 -3.07 12.04
CA ILE A 153 -3.48 -3.98 10.90
C ILE A 153 -3.78 -5.41 11.33
N ILE A 154 -4.69 -6.05 10.61
CA ILE A 154 -5.06 -7.47 10.80
C ILE A 154 -4.52 -8.23 9.59
N ASP A 155 -3.42 -8.97 9.78
CA ASP A 155 -2.76 -9.72 8.70
C ASP A 155 -2.82 -11.23 8.98
N PHE A 156 -3.77 -11.89 8.33
CA PHE A 156 -3.97 -13.33 8.45
C PHE A 156 -2.92 -14.18 7.72
N LYS A 157 -1.98 -13.58 7.00
CA LYS A 157 -0.98 -14.30 6.19
C LYS A 157 0.43 -14.37 6.78
N GLY A 158 0.59 -14.12 8.08
CA GLY A 158 1.88 -14.28 8.75
C GLY A 158 2.66 -13.00 9.04
N GLY A 159 1.99 -11.84 8.98
CA GLY A 159 2.54 -10.59 9.54
C GLY A 159 3.56 -9.86 8.67
N GLY A 160 3.74 -10.23 7.42
CA GLY A 160 4.73 -9.59 6.55
C GLY A 160 4.51 -8.09 6.40
N MET A 161 3.27 -7.64 6.29
CA MET A 161 2.93 -6.22 6.25
C MET A 161 3.14 -5.56 7.61
N VAL A 162 2.73 -6.21 8.70
CA VAL A 162 2.85 -5.68 10.06
C VAL A 162 4.30 -5.40 10.43
N ASN A 163 5.21 -6.33 10.11
CA ASN A 163 6.63 -6.21 10.46
C ASN A 163 7.28 -4.96 9.83
N GLN A 164 6.86 -4.56 8.64
CA GLN A 164 7.38 -3.38 7.97
C GLN A 164 7.00 -2.08 8.70
N PHE A 165 5.85 -2.05 9.37
CA PHE A 165 5.32 -0.88 10.05
C PHE A 165 5.44 -0.92 11.57
N ALA A 166 6.12 -1.93 12.14
CA ALA A 166 6.23 -2.12 13.59
C ALA A 166 6.80 -0.90 14.34
N GLN A 167 7.65 -0.11 13.69
CA GLN A 167 8.24 1.10 14.25
C GLN A 167 7.43 2.38 13.95
N LEU A 168 6.33 2.27 13.18
CA LEU A 168 5.55 3.44 12.79
C LEU A 168 4.70 3.91 13.98
N PRO A 169 4.83 5.19 14.44
CA PRO A 169 4.09 5.68 15.60
C PRO A 169 2.57 5.72 15.39
N HIS A 170 2.11 5.59 14.16
CA HIS A 170 0.69 5.51 13.79
C HIS A 170 0.10 4.11 13.99
N LEU A 171 0.93 3.07 14.19
CA LEU A 171 0.45 1.70 14.38
C LEU A 171 0.07 1.47 15.84
N LEU A 172 -1.23 1.49 16.15
CA LEU A 172 -1.75 1.24 17.49
C LEU A 172 -1.87 -0.23 17.83
N GLY A 173 -2.00 -1.10 16.84
CA GLY A 173 -2.14 -2.54 17.07
C GLY A 173 -1.97 -3.36 15.80
N ALA A 174 -1.52 -4.59 16.01
CA ALA A 174 -1.31 -5.55 14.96
C ALA A 174 -1.79 -6.95 15.38
N ILE A 175 -2.45 -7.64 14.48
CA ILE A 175 -2.98 -8.98 14.70
C ILE A 175 -2.46 -9.86 13.57
N THR A 176 -1.57 -10.81 13.90
CA THR A 176 -0.88 -11.64 12.90
C THR A 176 -1.15 -13.14 13.04
N ASN A 177 -1.73 -13.56 14.15
CA ASN A 177 -1.99 -14.97 14.44
C ASN A 177 -3.43 -15.38 14.11
N ILE A 178 -3.57 -16.55 13.51
CA ILE A 178 -4.83 -17.11 13.00
C ILE A 178 -5.54 -18.01 14.03
N ASP A 179 -5.03 -18.12 15.25
CA ASP A 179 -5.70 -18.91 16.29
C ASP A 179 -7.09 -18.34 16.57
N GLY A 180 -8.11 -19.18 16.55
CA GLY A 180 -9.49 -18.76 16.83
C GLY A 180 -9.63 -17.98 18.14
N ASN A 181 -8.80 -18.29 19.14
CA ASN A 181 -8.72 -17.55 20.41
C ASN A 181 -8.08 -16.15 20.23
N ALA A 182 -7.13 -16.00 19.34
CA ALA A 182 -6.50 -14.71 19.04
C ALA A 182 -7.49 -13.77 18.32
N ILE A 183 -8.27 -14.29 17.38
CA ILE A 183 -9.32 -13.52 16.68
C ILE A 183 -10.35 -13.01 17.70
N ASN A 184 -10.83 -13.87 18.61
CA ASN A 184 -11.81 -13.48 19.62
C ASN A 184 -11.25 -12.41 20.57
N ARG A 185 -9.98 -12.52 20.98
CA ARG A 185 -9.30 -11.49 21.79
C ARG A 185 -9.21 -10.17 21.05
N SER A 186 -8.86 -10.22 19.78
CA SER A 186 -8.74 -9.04 18.92
C SER A 186 -10.07 -8.32 18.72
N LEU A 187 -11.14 -9.07 18.47
CA LEU A 187 -12.49 -8.51 18.39
C LEU A 187 -12.93 -7.87 19.70
N LYS A 188 -12.60 -8.51 20.86
CA LYS A 188 -12.84 -7.92 22.18
C LYS A 188 -12.06 -6.61 22.36
N SER A 189 -10.80 -6.56 21.94
CA SER A 189 -9.97 -5.34 22.02
C SER A 189 -10.54 -4.21 21.15
N ILE A 190 -10.95 -4.50 19.92
CA ILE A 190 -11.61 -3.52 19.05
C ILE A 190 -12.91 -3.03 19.69
N LYS A 191 -13.73 -3.93 20.22
CA LYS A 191 -14.96 -3.56 20.93
C LYS A 191 -14.68 -2.68 22.14
N ALA A 192 -13.66 -2.99 22.93
CA ALA A 192 -13.26 -2.19 24.08
C ALA A 192 -12.79 -0.78 23.65
N GLU A 193 -12.04 -0.68 22.57
CA GLU A 193 -11.62 0.61 21.99
C GLU A 193 -12.84 1.43 21.54
N LEU A 194 -13.80 0.83 20.86
CA LEU A 194 -15.03 1.52 20.46
C LEU A 194 -15.83 2.02 21.68
N GLN A 195 -15.94 1.21 22.73
CA GLN A 195 -16.59 1.63 23.99
C GLN A 195 -15.84 2.77 24.68
N LYS A 196 -14.51 2.74 24.68
CA LYS A 196 -13.66 3.82 25.19
C LYS A 196 -13.94 5.12 24.42
N ARG A 197 -13.98 5.06 23.09
CA ARG A 197 -14.29 6.22 22.23
C ARG A 197 -15.67 6.80 22.51
N GLN A 198 -16.69 5.95 22.69
CA GLN A 198 -18.03 6.40 23.06
C GLN A 198 -18.04 7.14 24.40
N LYS A 199 -17.30 6.66 25.41
CA LYS A 199 -17.15 7.37 26.69
C LYS A 199 -16.50 8.75 26.52
N TYR A 200 -15.42 8.84 25.75
CA TYR A 200 -14.77 10.13 25.49
C TYR A 200 -15.67 11.10 24.72
N PHE A 201 -16.44 10.60 23.77
CA PHE A 201 -17.43 11.42 23.06
C PHE A 201 -18.51 11.95 24.00
N ALA A 202 -19.04 11.10 24.90
CA ALA A 202 -20.02 11.50 25.90
C ALA A 202 -19.46 12.55 26.88
N GLN A 203 -18.22 12.35 27.37
CA GLN A 203 -17.56 13.27 28.28
C GLN A 203 -17.28 14.64 27.61
N ALA A 204 -16.99 14.63 26.33
CA ALA A 204 -16.71 15.85 25.57
C ALA A 204 -17.98 16.48 24.97
N ASP A 205 -19.16 15.92 25.20
CA ASP A 205 -20.44 16.33 24.60
C ASP A 205 -20.35 16.45 23.07
N VAL A 206 -19.84 15.41 22.43
CA VAL A 206 -19.73 15.33 20.95
C VAL A 206 -20.25 13.99 20.47
N ASN A 207 -20.68 13.94 19.21
CA ASN A 207 -21.19 12.74 18.56
C ASN A 207 -20.36 12.29 17.35
N HIS A 208 -19.22 12.96 17.08
CA HIS A 208 -18.39 12.70 15.91
C HIS A 208 -16.92 12.94 16.21
N ILE A 209 -16.06 12.13 15.62
CA ILE A 209 -14.61 12.20 15.82
C ILE A 209 -14.02 13.57 15.43
N ASP A 210 -14.49 14.16 14.33
CA ASP A 210 -14.01 15.49 13.90
C ASP A 210 -14.30 16.58 14.93
N LYS A 211 -15.43 16.52 15.62
CA LYS A 211 -15.76 17.47 16.67
C LYS A 211 -14.84 17.27 17.88
N TYR A 212 -14.55 16.01 18.21
CA TYR A 212 -13.62 15.67 19.27
C TYR A 212 -12.20 16.17 18.97
N ILE A 213 -11.69 15.90 17.76
CA ILE A 213 -10.35 16.39 17.34
C ILE A 213 -10.27 17.92 17.39
N ARG A 214 -11.33 18.63 17.01
CA ARG A 214 -11.35 20.09 17.13
C ARG A 214 -11.24 20.56 18.58
N LYS A 215 -11.97 19.93 19.51
CA LYS A 215 -11.87 20.20 20.94
C LYS A 215 -10.49 19.89 21.50
N TYR A 216 -9.88 18.78 21.04
CA TYR A 216 -8.52 18.45 21.40
C TYR A 216 -7.52 19.53 20.94
N LYS A 217 -7.63 19.95 19.66
CA LYS A 217 -6.78 21.04 19.11
C LYS A 217 -7.02 22.40 19.80
N ALA A 218 -8.20 22.62 20.32
CA ALA A 218 -8.53 23.83 21.11
C ALA A 218 -8.09 23.74 22.57
N GLY A 219 -7.56 22.58 23.02
CA GLY A 219 -7.17 22.37 24.42
C GLY A 219 -8.33 22.13 25.39
N GLU A 220 -9.54 21.90 24.87
CA GLU A 220 -10.73 21.64 25.70
C GLU A 220 -10.75 20.22 26.27
N VAL A 221 -10.05 19.28 25.64
CA VAL A 221 -9.87 17.91 26.10
C VAL A 221 -8.39 17.54 26.06
N SER A 222 -7.91 16.75 27.01
CA SER A 222 -6.50 16.42 27.19
C SER A 222 -6.05 15.20 26.37
N GLU A 223 -6.96 14.26 26.13
CA GLU A 223 -6.61 12.98 25.51
C GLU A 223 -6.79 13.04 23.99
N PRO A 224 -5.75 12.70 23.19
CA PRO A 224 -5.88 12.63 21.76
C PRO A 224 -6.69 11.39 21.33
N LEU A 225 -7.53 11.54 20.33
CA LEU A 225 -8.32 10.46 19.78
C LEU A 225 -8.24 10.52 18.24
N PRO A 226 -7.36 9.73 17.61
CA PRO A 226 -7.20 9.75 16.16
C PRO A 226 -8.35 9.06 15.44
N HIS A 227 -8.54 9.36 14.16
CA HIS A 227 -9.27 8.48 13.26
C HIS A 227 -8.60 7.10 13.25
N LEU A 228 -9.35 6.05 13.54
CA LEU A 228 -8.85 4.68 13.59
C LEU A 228 -9.17 3.98 12.28
N ILE A 229 -8.13 3.67 11.53
CA ILE A 229 -8.22 2.95 10.26
C ILE A 229 -7.87 1.49 10.51
N ILE A 230 -8.83 0.60 10.31
CA ILE A 230 -8.63 -0.84 10.46
C ILE A 230 -8.39 -1.44 9.08
N ILE A 231 -7.18 -1.97 8.87
CA ILE A 231 -6.79 -2.61 7.61
C ILE A 231 -6.83 -4.13 7.82
N VAL A 232 -7.68 -4.81 7.05
CA VAL A 232 -7.80 -6.26 7.09
C VAL A 232 -7.21 -6.85 5.82
N CYS A 233 -6.05 -7.51 5.96
CA CYS A 233 -5.35 -8.15 4.85
C CYS A 233 -5.85 -9.57 4.66
N LEU A 234 -6.23 -9.90 3.43
CA LEU A 234 -6.57 -11.25 2.97
C LEU A 234 -7.72 -11.96 3.71
N LEU A 235 -8.94 -11.62 3.31
CA LEU A 235 -10.16 -12.34 3.70
C LEU A 235 -10.35 -13.68 2.94
N TYR A 236 -9.28 -14.29 2.39
CA TYR A 236 -9.37 -15.42 1.47
C TYR A 236 -9.84 -16.76 2.07
N THR A 237 -10.01 -16.88 3.37
CA THR A 237 -10.16 -18.20 4.00
C THR A 237 -11.40 -18.37 4.86
N SER A 238 -12.29 -17.40 4.93
CA SER A 238 -13.61 -17.67 5.49
C SER A 238 -14.57 -18.04 4.35
N PRO A 239 -14.97 -19.32 4.22
CA PRO A 239 -16.05 -19.65 3.32
C PRO A 239 -17.27 -18.81 3.74
N SER A 240 -17.77 -18.02 2.81
CA SER A 240 -19.02 -17.28 3.02
C SER A 240 -20.14 -18.31 3.31
N PRO A 241 -21.02 -18.03 4.26
CA PRO A 241 -22.21 -18.87 4.43
C PRO A 241 -23.07 -18.99 3.15
N ARG A 242 -22.78 -18.14 2.16
CA ARG A 242 -23.44 -18.12 0.84
C ARG A 242 -22.64 -18.85 -0.24
N ASP A 243 -21.42 -19.30 0.04
CA ASP A 243 -20.66 -20.09 -0.94
C ASP A 243 -21.37 -21.43 -1.12
N PRO A 244 -21.70 -21.83 -2.36
CA PRO A 244 -22.33 -23.13 -2.58
C PRO A 244 -21.37 -24.22 -2.07
N LYS A 245 -21.87 -25.04 -1.15
CA LYS A 245 -21.15 -26.23 -0.69
C LYS A 245 -20.91 -27.08 -1.95
N THR A 246 -19.67 -27.11 -2.41
CA THR A 246 -19.26 -28.12 -3.37
C THR A 246 -19.39 -29.45 -2.66
N SER A 247 -20.52 -30.12 -2.89
CA SER A 247 -20.71 -31.51 -2.50
C SER A 247 -19.64 -32.35 -3.21
N ARG A 248 -18.82 -32.99 -2.41
CA ARG A 248 -18.13 -34.22 -2.86
C ARG A 248 -19.10 -35.40 -2.77
#